data_5325bb458fc7092361a4c94edbf79d92
#
_entry.id   5325bb458fc7092361a4c94edbf79d92
#
_cell.length_a   1.000
_cell.length_b   1.000
_cell.length_c   1.000
_cell.angle_alpha   90.00
_cell.angle_beta   90.00
_cell.angle_gamma   90.00
#
_symmetry.space_group_name_H-M   'P 1'
#
loop_
_entity.id
_entity.type
_entity.pdbx_description
1 polymer ?
#
loop_
_entity_poly.entity_id
_entity_poly.type
_entity_poly.pdbx_seq_one_letter_code
_entity_poly.pdbx_strand_id
1 'polypeptide(L)'
;VAGVEVHTLIDGAQPAEQTAHRLAEFVAAAKQTLEVAIYDVNLPPNLVDIFGAELRAAEKRGVAIRFAYNLDHAKNVPVPPPPITNPEAIEGLPFPTEAIPGVPDLMHHKYVVRDASSIWTGSTNWTADSWTREENVIITLDSPALAARYRDDFEQLWTTRDVARSGRVDTAPVDGMRAWFCPGRGEKLAHRIAKAIGSARRRVRVASPVISSAPILGTLAEVASDGKVDIAGVVDATQIAEVLQQWHENKNADWKGPLLRTVLTRAPFSGKVTTPYAPGSVHDYMHAKVTVADDTVFVGSFNLSHSGELNAENVVELTDPQLAEQLAAFVDEVRGRYPAVTLPGDSG
;
A
#
# COMPACT_ATOMS: atom_id res chain seq x y z
N VAL A 1 -5.10 8.68 18.31
CA VAL A 1 -4.24 7.65 18.92
C VAL A 1 -2.85 8.25 19.10
N ALA A 2 -2.28 8.20 20.30
CA ALA A 2 -0.95 8.74 20.55
C ALA A 2 0.12 7.95 19.78
N GLY A 3 1.17 8.64 19.28
CA GLY A 3 2.27 8.01 18.57
C GLY A 3 1.97 7.60 17.12
N VAL A 4 0.94 8.18 16.51
CA VAL A 4 0.62 7.99 15.08
C VAL A 4 0.89 9.29 14.33
N GLU A 5 1.72 9.21 13.28
CA GLU A 5 1.97 10.33 12.37
C GLU A 5 1.72 9.89 10.93
N VAL A 6 1.15 10.78 10.12
CA VAL A 6 0.88 10.53 8.70
C VAL A 6 1.54 11.60 7.85
N HIS A 7 2.20 11.15 6.79
CA HIS A 7 2.74 11.99 5.73
C HIS A 7 2.16 11.55 4.39
N THR A 8 1.59 12.49 3.67
CA THR A 8 1.04 12.26 2.34
C THR A 8 1.98 12.79 1.27
N LEU A 9 2.12 12.03 0.19
CA LEU A 9 2.86 12.41 -1.01
C LEU A 9 1.88 12.64 -2.15
N ILE A 10 2.11 13.69 -2.91
CA ILE A 10 1.28 14.09 -4.06
C ILE A 10 2.21 14.36 -5.24
N ASP A 11 1.85 13.91 -6.42
CA ASP A 11 2.62 14.09 -7.66
C ASP A 11 3.08 15.55 -7.83
N GLY A 12 4.40 15.75 -7.89
CA GLY A 12 5.05 17.05 -8.08
C GLY A 12 5.01 18.00 -6.88
N ALA A 13 4.47 17.59 -5.72
CA ALA A 13 4.33 18.50 -4.58
C ALA A 13 5.55 18.55 -3.66
N GLN A 14 6.41 17.53 -3.66
CA GLN A 14 7.58 17.44 -2.80
C GLN A 14 8.81 16.89 -3.55
N PRO A 15 10.03 17.30 -3.16
CA PRO A 15 11.25 16.67 -3.65
C PRO A 15 11.48 15.31 -2.97
N ALA A 16 12.14 14.39 -3.69
CA ALA A 16 12.43 13.04 -3.18
C ALA A 16 13.28 13.05 -1.90
N GLU A 17 14.19 14.02 -1.77
CA GLU A 17 15.06 14.21 -0.63
C GLU A 17 14.28 14.35 0.68
N GLN A 18 13.09 14.94 0.64
CA GLN A 18 12.25 15.07 1.83
C GLN A 18 11.86 13.70 2.40
N THR A 19 11.46 12.77 1.54
CA THR A 19 11.13 11.40 1.97
C THR A 19 12.39 10.64 2.38
N ALA A 20 13.51 10.82 1.66
CA ALA A 20 14.81 10.24 2.03
C ALA A 20 15.25 10.67 3.44
N HIS A 21 15.14 11.96 3.77
CA HIS A 21 15.50 12.47 5.11
C HIS A 21 14.56 11.93 6.20
N ARG A 22 13.25 11.85 5.96
CA ARG A 22 12.30 11.26 6.93
C ARG A 22 12.63 9.79 7.22
N LEU A 23 12.94 9.01 6.18
CA LEU A 23 13.35 7.62 6.33
C LEU A 23 14.69 7.53 7.08
N ALA A 24 15.65 8.41 6.74
CA ALA A 24 16.94 8.49 7.42
C ALA A 24 16.79 8.81 8.92
N GLU A 25 15.95 9.77 9.30
CA GLU A 25 15.63 10.10 10.69
C GLU A 25 15.01 8.90 11.43
N PHE A 26 14.08 8.19 10.79
CA PHE A 26 13.48 6.99 11.37
C PHE A 26 14.52 5.91 11.62
N VAL A 27 15.43 5.66 10.68
CA VAL A 27 16.51 4.68 10.77
C VAL A 27 17.58 5.12 11.79
N ALA A 28 17.96 6.39 11.79
CA ALA A 28 18.98 6.93 12.69
C ALA A 28 18.65 6.74 14.18
N ALA A 29 17.35 6.77 14.50
CA ALA A 29 16.84 6.58 15.86
C ALA A 29 16.95 5.13 16.37
N ALA A 30 17.32 4.16 15.52
CA ALA A 30 17.46 2.75 15.89
C ALA A 30 18.61 2.53 16.90
N LYS A 31 18.31 1.73 17.93
CA LYS A 31 19.24 1.39 19.01
C LYS A 31 19.59 -0.10 19.08
N GLN A 32 18.68 -0.98 18.62
CA GLN A 32 18.82 -2.43 18.77
C GLN A 32 18.59 -3.16 17.45
N THR A 33 17.44 -2.95 16.79
CA THR A 33 17.05 -3.72 15.61
C THR A 33 16.40 -2.88 14.55
N LEU A 34 16.57 -3.29 13.28
CA LEU A 34 15.79 -2.83 12.12
C LEU A 34 15.41 -4.06 11.29
N GLU A 35 14.11 -4.31 11.15
CA GLU A 35 13.58 -5.29 10.21
C GLU A 35 12.88 -4.54 9.06
N VAL A 36 13.39 -4.73 7.84
CA VAL A 36 12.91 -4.08 6.63
C VAL A 36 12.27 -5.11 5.72
N ALA A 37 11.02 -4.88 5.30
CA ALA A 37 10.38 -5.61 4.22
C ALA A 37 9.88 -4.62 3.17
N ILE A 38 10.48 -4.65 1.99
CA ILE A 38 10.24 -3.68 0.94
C ILE A 38 10.10 -4.34 -0.44
N TYR A 39 9.02 -4.00 -1.14
CA TYR A 39 8.72 -4.57 -2.45
C TYR A 39 9.68 -4.10 -3.52
N ASP A 40 9.88 -2.79 -3.65
CA ASP A 40 10.65 -2.21 -4.74
C ASP A 40 11.64 -1.16 -4.24
N VAL A 41 12.90 -1.34 -4.59
CA VAL A 41 14.03 -0.47 -4.21
C VAL A 41 14.85 -0.13 -5.44
N ASN A 42 14.70 1.10 -5.90
CA ASN A 42 15.52 1.64 -6.99
C ASN A 42 15.66 3.16 -6.83
N LEU A 43 16.69 3.57 -6.14
CA LEU A 43 16.96 4.97 -5.84
C LEU A 43 18.26 5.42 -6.50
N PRO A 44 18.31 6.65 -7.04
CA PRO A 44 19.55 7.23 -7.53
C PRO A 44 20.55 7.43 -6.39
N PRO A 45 21.87 7.48 -6.69
CA PRO A 45 22.93 7.51 -5.69
C PRO A 45 22.77 8.61 -4.61
N ASN A 46 22.35 9.81 -5.02
CA ASN A 46 22.15 10.93 -4.09
C ASN A 46 21.08 10.64 -3.03
N LEU A 47 20.03 9.91 -3.34
CA LEU A 47 19.00 9.51 -2.38
C LEU A 47 19.46 8.32 -1.53
N VAL A 48 20.17 7.36 -2.14
CA VAL A 48 20.79 6.25 -1.41
C VAL A 48 21.79 6.76 -0.39
N ASP A 49 22.56 7.80 -0.70
CA ASP A 49 23.55 8.38 0.21
C ASP A 49 22.91 8.96 1.48
N ILE A 50 21.70 9.51 1.38
CA ILE A 50 20.99 10.10 2.54
C ILE A 50 20.63 9.01 3.56
N PHE A 51 19.76 8.07 3.19
CA PHE A 51 19.29 7.07 4.17
C PHE A 51 20.24 5.87 4.32
N GLY A 52 20.99 5.52 3.29
CA GLY A 52 21.98 4.44 3.33
C GLY A 52 23.16 4.76 4.23
N ALA A 53 23.53 6.06 4.36
CA ALA A 53 24.51 6.48 5.36
C ALA A 53 24.03 6.15 6.78
N GLU A 54 22.73 6.38 7.07
CA GLU A 54 22.16 6.07 8.39
C GLU A 54 22.01 4.58 8.65
N LEU A 55 21.70 3.76 7.62
CA LEU A 55 21.73 2.30 7.74
C LEU A 55 23.15 1.80 8.09
N ARG A 56 24.17 2.27 7.38
CA ARG A 56 25.58 1.94 7.68
C ARG A 56 26.02 2.44 9.06
N ALA A 57 25.55 3.63 9.46
CA ALA A 57 25.85 4.16 10.78
C ALA A 57 25.15 3.36 11.89
N ALA A 58 23.91 2.91 11.66
CA ALA A 58 23.19 2.04 12.59
C ALA A 58 23.92 0.68 12.75
N GLU A 59 24.32 0.06 11.65
CA GLU A 59 25.11 -1.18 11.67
C GLU A 59 26.42 -1.00 12.46
N LYS A 60 27.17 0.06 12.23
CA LYS A 60 28.39 0.39 12.97
C LYS A 60 28.16 0.61 14.47
N ARG A 61 26.97 1.07 14.86
CA ARG A 61 26.57 1.17 16.28
C ARG A 61 26.18 -0.17 16.90
N GLY A 62 26.13 -1.25 16.11
CA GLY A 62 25.73 -2.58 16.55
C GLY A 62 24.24 -2.86 16.45
N VAL A 63 23.47 -2.03 15.71
CA VAL A 63 22.07 -2.33 15.41
C VAL A 63 22.00 -3.56 14.51
N ALA A 64 21.22 -4.57 14.90
CA ALA A 64 20.98 -5.74 14.09
C ALA A 64 19.98 -5.43 12.98
N ILE A 65 20.45 -5.42 11.73
CA ILE A 65 19.62 -5.10 10.56
C ILE A 65 19.34 -6.36 9.76
N ARG A 66 18.08 -6.55 9.36
CA ARG A 66 17.65 -7.60 8.42
C ARG A 66 16.79 -6.96 7.32
N PHE A 67 17.06 -7.31 6.08
CA PHE A 67 16.46 -6.67 4.93
C PHE A 67 15.84 -7.71 3.97
N ALA A 68 14.52 -7.81 3.94
CA ALA A 68 13.80 -8.65 3.00
C ALA A 68 13.29 -7.81 1.82
N TYR A 69 13.47 -8.29 0.60
CA TYR A 69 13.01 -7.62 -0.62
C TYR A 69 12.35 -8.62 -1.57
N ASN A 70 11.49 -8.11 -2.46
CA ASN A 70 10.87 -8.95 -3.46
C ASN A 70 11.83 -9.23 -4.61
N LEU A 71 11.96 -10.48 -5.00
CA LEU A 71 12.67 -10.92 -6.18
C LEU A 71 11.70 -11.56 -7.16
N ASP A 72 11.76 -11.15 -8.42
CA ASP A 72 10.92 -11.63 -9.49
C ASP A 72 9.42 -11.24 -9.37
N HIS A 73 8.67 -11.60 -10.36
CA HIS A 73 7.22 -11.45 -10.46
C HIS A 73 6.68 -12.46 -11.47
N ALA A 74 5.38 -12.75 -11.40
CA ALA A 74 4.73 -13.59 -12.41
C ALA A 74 4.78 -12.92 -13.79
N LYS A 75 5.07 -13.68 -14.83
CA LYS A 75 5.07 -13.19 -16.22
C LYS A 75 3.64 -12.76 -16.62
N ASN A 76 3.55 -11.65 -17.35
CA ASN A 76 2.31 -11.11 -17.91
C ASN A 76 1.31 -10.51 -16.89
N VAL A 77 1.77 -9.96 -15.78
CA VAL A 77 0.92 -9.23 -14.84
C VAL A 77 1.23 -7.74 -14.93
N PRO A 78 0.42 -6.92 -15.63
CA PRO A 78 0.66 -5.48 -15.72
C PRO A 78 0.24 -4.72 -14.46
N VAL A 79 -0.53 -5.35 -13.55
CA VAL A 79 -1.06 -4.70 -12.34
C VAL A 79 -0.91 -5.63 -11.13
N PRO A 80 -0.12 -5.25 -10.10
CA PRO A 80 0.77 -4.09 -10.07
C PRO A 80 1.95 -4.20 -11.04
N PRO A 81 2.54 -3.08 -11.46
CA PRO A 81 3.74 -3.11 -12.28
C PRO A 81 4.88 -3.89 -11.63
N PRO A 82 5.72 -4.58 -12.43
CA PRO A 82 6.86 -5.31 -11.89
C PRO A 82 7.83 -4.39 -11.13
N PRO A 83 8.53 -4.91 -10.10
CA PRO A 83 9.55 -4.14 -9.39
C PRO A 83 10.74 -3.85 -10.31
N ILE A 84 11.37 -2.69 -10.09
CA ILE A 84 12.60 -2.27 -10.77
C ILE A 84 13.82 -2.39 -9.85
N THR A 85 13.70 -3.16 -8.79
CA THR A 85 14.76 -3.41 -7.79
C THR A 85 16.02 -3.94 -8.44
N ASN A 86 17.16 -3.37 -8.04
CA ASN A 86 18.48 -3.92 -8.36
C ASN A 86 18.94 -4.86 -7.22
N PRO A 87 18.88 -6.20 -7.39
CA PRO A 87 19.27 -7.14 -6.36
C PRO A 87 20.74 -7.00 -5.94
N GLU A 88 21.66 -6.76 -6.87
CA GLU A 88 23.09 -6.64 -6.58
C GLU A 88 23.38 -5.47 -5.61
N ALA A 89 22.65 -4.38 -5.74
CA ALA A 89 22.79 -3.23 -4.84
C ALA A 89 22.34 -3.55 -3.41
N ILE A 90 21.33 -4.41 -3.24
CA ILE A 90 20.84 -4.83 -1.93
C ILE A 90 21.75 -5.90 -1.34
N GLU A 91 22.16 -6.90 -2.11
CA GLU A 91 23.03 -7.99 -1.68
C GLU A 91 24.44 -7.51 -1.30
N GLY A 92 24.86 -6.35 -1.83
CA GLY A 92 26.11 -5.69 -1.45
C GLY A 92 26.07 -4.93 -0.11
N LEU A 93 24.92 -4.91 0.59
CA LEU A 93 24.80 -4.23 1.90
C LEU A 93 25.52 -5.01 3.00
N PRO A 94 26.05 -4.32 4.05
CA PRO A 94 26.89 -4.93 5.07
C PRO A 94 26.11 -5.72 6.15
N PHE A 95 24.84 -6.04 5.91
CA PHE A 95 23.97 -6.77 6.84
C PHE A 95 23.16 -7.84 6.09
N PRO A 96 22.54 -8.81 6.80
CA PRO A 96 21.77 -9.89 6.20
C PRO A 96 20.63 -9.39 5.31
N THR A 97 20.56 -9.91 4.10
CA THR A 97 19.50 -9.65 3.12
C THR A 97 18.84 -10.95 2.69
N GLU A 98 17.56 -10.94 2.42
CA GLU A 98 16.79 -12.08 1.93
C GLU A 98 15.93 -11.70 0.75
N ALA A 99 16.15 -12.38 -0.37
CA ALA A 99 15.32 -12.30 -1.55
C ALA A 99 14.08 -13.20 -1.37
N ILE A 100 12.89 -12.61 -1.40
CA ILE A 100 11.62 -13.34 -1.30
C ILE A 100 11.08 -13.52 -2.72
N PRO A 101 10.89 -14.77 -3.20
CA PRO A 101 10.33 -15.01 -4.52
C PRO A 101 8.93 -14.39 -4.67
N GLY A 102 8.74 -13.54 -5.68
CA GLY A 102 7.47 -12.88 -6.00
C GLY A 102 6.60 -13.69 -6.96
N VAL A 103 6.66 -15.00 -6.90
CA VAL A 103 5.94 -15.93 -7.78
C VAL A 103 5.36 -17.08 -6.96
N PRO A 104 4.06 -17.40 -7.06
CA PRO A 104 3.04 -16.76 -7.92
C PRO A 104 2.58 -15.39 -7.44
N ASP A 105 2.75 -15.07 -6.15
CA ASP A 105 2.27 -13.87 -5.51
C ASP A 105 3.43 -13.02 -4.95
N LEU A 106 3.26 -11.69 -4.90
CA LEU A 106 4.32 -10.75 -4.58
C LEU A 106 4.55 -10.61 -3.08
N MET A 107 5.80 -10.40 -2.67
CA MET A 107 6.12 -9.82 -1.37
C MET A 107 5.98 -8.29 -1.51
N HIS A 108 4.75 -7.79 -1.33
CA HIS A 108 4.39 -6.40 -1.66
C HIS A 108 4.41 -5.45 -0.44
N HIS A 109 5.06 -5.85 0.64
CA HIS A 109 5.24 -5.01 1.83
C HIS A 109 6.09 -3.76 1.58
N LYS A 110 5.86 -2.75 2.41
CA LYS A 110 6.63 -1.52 2.49
C LYS A 110 6.69 -1.06 3.94
N TYR A 111 7.44 -1.80 4.78
CA TYR A 111 7.55 -1.43 6.19
C TYR A 111 8.96 -1.58 6.74
N VAL A 112 9.22 -0.83 7.81
CA VAL A 112 10.37 -0.98 8.69
C VAL A 112 9.88 -1.10 10.11
N VAL A 113 10.36 -2.10 10.85
CA VAL A 113 10.18 -2.20 12.30
C VAL A 113 11.48 -1.79 12.97
N ARG A 114 11.42 -0.82 13.86
CA ARG A 114 12.55 -0.31 14.62
C ARG A 114 12.42 -0.70 16.09
N ASP A 115 13.46 -1.33 16.63
CA ASP A 115 13.59 -1.64 18.07
C ASP A 115 12.40 -2.39 18.66
N ALA A 116 11.69 -3.18 17.87
CA ALA A 116 10.45 -3.86 18.24
C ALA A 116 9.39 -2.93 18.88
N SER A 117 9.40 -1.65 18.58
CA SER A 117 8.54 -0.64 19.21
C SER A 117 7.91 0.35 18.25
N SER A 118 8.59 0.67 17.15
CA SER A 118 8.14 1.66 16.19
C SER A 118 8.03 1.04 14.80
N ILE A 119 7.04 1.49 14.03
CA ILE A 119 6.75 1.00 12.69
C ILE A 119 6.72 2.19 11.73
N TRP A 120 7.39 2.05 10.60
CA TRP A 120 7.18 2.84 9.40
C TRP A 120 6.48 1.96 8.38
N THR A 121 5.35 2.38 7.84
CA THR A 121 4.65 1.65 6.79
C THR A 121 3.83 2.57 5.91
N GLY A 122 3.12 2.02 4.94
CA GLY A 122 2.26 2.75 4.01
C GLY A 122 2.29 2.18 2.60
N SER A 123 2.07 3.05 1.63
CA SER A 123 1.96 2.63 0.23
C SER A 123 3.23 2.85 -0.59
N THR A 124 4.20 3.64 -0.11
CA THR A 124 5.33 4.10 -0.91
C THR A 124 6.43 3.06 -1.05
N ASN A 125 6.83 2.75 -2.27
CA ASN A 125 8.07 2.04 -2.59
C ASN A 125 9.28 2.95 -2.33
N TRP A 126 10.47 2.36 -2.34
CA TRP A 126 11.72 3.12 -2.25
C TRP A 126 12.29 3.35 -3.65
N THR A 127 11.56 4.15 -4.42
CA THR A 127 11.95 4.58 -5.76
C THR A 127 11.79 6.09 -5.90
N ALA A 128 12.56 6.73 -6.76
CA ALA A 128 12.46 8.17 -6.97
C ALA A 128 11.07 8.59 -7.45
N ASP A 129 10.48 7.81 -8.36
CA ASP A 129 9.14 8.06 -8.88
C ASP A 129 8.07 7.95 -7.78
N SER A 130 8.17 6.94 -6.91
CA SER A 130 7.24 6.76 -5.79
C SER A 130 7.26 7.93 -4.80
N TRP A 131 8.39 8.63 -4.72
CA TRP A 131 8.56 9.77 -3.82
C TRP A 131 8.22 11.13 -4.45
N THR A 132 8.10 11.20 -5.79
CA THR A 132 7.92 12.48 -6.51
C THR A 132 6.76 12.51 -7.47
N ARG A 133 6.37 11.37 -8.05
CA ARG A 133 5.41 11.29 -9.15
C ARG A 133 4.13 10.53 -8.82
N GLU A 134 4.12 9.83 -7.69
CA GLU A 134 2.96 9.08 -7.25
C GLU A 134 2.26 9.77 -6.07
N GLU A 135 0.96 9.52 -5.92
CA GLU A 135 0.25 9.77 -4.68
C GLU A 135 0.48 8.58 -3.74
N ASN A 136 0.98 8.86 -2.56
CA ASN A 136 1.30 7.86 -1.54
C ASN A 136 0.97 8.33 -0.13
N VAL A 137 0.90 7.39 0.81
CA VAL A 137 0.79 7.66 2.24
C VAL A 137 1.88 6.90 2.98
N ILE A 138 2.53 7.59 3.90
CA ILE A 138 3.44 7.04 4.89
C ILE A 138 2.79 7.20 6.26
N ILE A 139 2.81 6.16 7.08
CA ILE A 139 2.36 6.20 8.46
C ILE A 139 3.45 5.67 9.37
N THR A 140 3.75 6.41 10.44
CA THR A 140 4.62 5.95 11.52
C THR A 140 3.81 5.75 12.79
N LEU A 141 4.14 4.71 13.53
CA LEU A 141 3.39 4.30 14.71
C LEU A 141 4.37 3.86 15.81
N ASP A 142 4.13 4.33 17.03
CA ASP A 142 4.85 3.88 18.21
C ASP A 142 3.93 3.01 19.07
N SER A 143 4.08 1.69 18.96
CA SER A 143 3.37 0.67 19.72
C SER A 143 4.17 -0.62 19.73
N PRO A 144 4.79 -1.02 20.84
CA PRO A 144 5.48 -2.30 20.95
C PRO A 144 4.57 -3.50 20.66
N ALA A 145 3.31 -3.41 21.06
CA ALA A 145 2.35 -4.50 20.84
C ALA A 145 1.99 -4.65 19.35
N LEU A 146 1.85 -3.53 18.61
CA LEU A 146 1.63 -3.58 17.16
C LEU A 146 2.91 -3.98 16.41
N ALA A 147 4.08 -3.47 16.84
CA ALA A 147 5.37 -3.85 16.28
C ALA A 147 5.65 -5.35 16.40
N ALA A 148 5.20 -5.99 17.48
CA ALA A 148 5.28 -7.45 17.63
C ALA A 148 4.51 -8.18 16.52
N ARG A 149 3.34 -7.67 16.08
CA ARG A 149 2.57 -8.23 14.95
C ARG A 149 3.32 -8.14 13.62
N TYR A 150 3.99 -7.00 13.38
CA TYR A 150 4.83 -6.82 12.18
C TYR A 150 6.04 -7.74 12.20
N ARG A 151 6.66 -7.93 13.36
CA ARG A 151 7.77 -8.88 13.51
C ARG A 151 7.34 -10.33 13.34
N ASP A 152 6.14 -10.71 13.82
CA ASP A 152 5.60 -12.07 13.61
C ASP A 152 5.44 -12.37 12.11
N ASP A 153 4.99 -11.41 11.31
CA ASP A 153 4.91 -11.54 9.85
C ASP A 153 6.29 -11.58 9.20
N PHE A 154 7.18 -10.67 9.62
CA PHE A 154 8.54 -10.62 9.13
C PHE A 154 9.28 -11.95 9.34
N GLU A 155 9.16 -12.56 10.52
CA GLU A 155 9.79 -13.87 10.83
C GLU A 155 9.24 -14.99 9.95
N GLN A 156 7.94 -14.97 9.62
CA GLN A 156 7.36 -15.94 8.70
C GLN A 156 7.98 -15.82 7.31
N LEU A 157 8.11 -14.61 6.78
CA LEU A 157 8.74 -14.36 5.48
C LEU A 157 10.23 -14.68 5.50
N TRP A 158 10.95 -14.20 6.52
CA TRP A 158 12.39 -14.39 6.67
C TRP A 158 12.78 -15.84 6.75
N THR A 159 12.03 -16.63 7.52
CA THR A 159 12.34 -18.05 7.75
C THR A 159 11.91 -18.93 6.58
N THR A 160 10.76 -18.65 5.96
CA THR A 160 10.18 -19.52 4.93
C THR A 160 10.57 -19.13 3.52
N ARG A 161 10.85 -17.84 3.27
CA ARG A 161 11.02 -17.24 1.93
C ARG A 161 9.84 -17.53 0.99
N ASP A 162 8.64 -17.63 1.57
CA ASP A 162 7.44 -18.07 0.84
C ASP A 162 6.27 -17.19 1.24
N VAL A 163 5.80 -16.38 0.30
CA VAL A 163 4.64 -15.48 0.48
C VAL A 163 3.40 -16.25 0.95
N ALA A 164 3.12 -17.41 0.37
CA ALA A 164 1.93 -18.21 0.73
C ALA A 164 1.92 -18.70 2.19
N ARG A 165 3.07 -18.67 2.85
CA ARG A 165 3.23 -19.11 4.24
C ARG A 165 3.27 -17.95 5.24
N SER A 166 3.16 -16.70 4.78
CA SER A 166 3.19 -15.49 5.61
C SER A 166 1.78 -14.97 5.95
N GLY A 167 1.72 -13.89 6.69
CA GLY A 167 0.48 -13.20 7.04
C GLY A 167 -0.39 -13.90 8.08
N ARG A 168 0.09 -14.96 8.72
CA ARG A 168 -0.65 -15.74 9.73
C ARG A 168 -0.47 -15.13 11.13
N VAL A 169 -0.79 -13.86 11.24
CA VAL A 169 -0.64 -13.07 12.46
C VAL A 169 -1.99 -12.93 13.17
N ASP A 170 -1.95 -12.78 14.49
CA ASP A 170 -3.15 -12.49 15.30
C ASP A 170 -3.68 -11.09 14.96
N THR A 171 -4.99 -11.00 14.76
CA THR A 171 -5.70 -9.77 14.40
C THR A 171 -6.48 -9.14 15.57
N ALA A 172 -6.27 -9.62 16.80
CA ALA A 172 -6.84 -8.96 17.97
C ALA A 172 -6.33 -7.51 18.06
N PRO A 173 -7.19 -6.55 18.43
CA PRO A 173 -6.77 -5.17 18.58
C PRO A 173 -5.75 -5.02 19.70
N VAL A 174 -4.73 -4.19 19.47
CA VAL A 174 -3.73 -3.79 20.46
C VAL A 174 -3.59 -2.27 20.40
N ASP A 175 -3.55 -1.62 21.54
CA ASP A 175 -3.47 -0.15 21.66
C ASP A 175 -4.52 0.60 20.82
N GLY A 176 -5.72 0.00 20.63
CA GLY A 176 -6.79 0.56 19.81
C GLY A 176 -6.61 0.37 18.29
N MET A 177 -5.58 -0.34 17.88
CA MET A 177 -5.24 -0.60 16.48
C MET A 177 -5.28 -2.09 16.14
N ARG A 178 -5.36 -2.41 14.85
CA ARG A 178 -5.16 -3.77 14.33
C ARG A 178 -4.13 -3.74 13.21
N ALA A 179 -3.30 -4.75 13.16
CA ALA A 179 -2.48 -5.05 11.99
C ALA A 179 -3.08 -6.25 11.24
N TRP A 180 -3.22 -6.10 9.95
CA TRP A 180 -3.67 -7.13 9.04
C TRP A 180 -2.53 -7.49 8.09
N PHE A 181 -2.34 -8.78 7.85
CA PHE A 181 -1.32 -9.26 6.92
C PHE A 181 -1.91 -10.27 5.95
N CYS A 182 -1.67 -10.07 4.66
CA CYS A 182 -1.99 -11.01 3.61
C CYS A 182 -0.75 -11.89 3.31
N PRO A 183 -0.93 -13.07 2.72
CA PRO A 183 -2.20 -13.69 2.37
C PRO A 183 -2.92 -14.37 3.56
N GLY A 184 -2.22 -14.65 4.66
CA GLY A 184 -2.77 -15.41 5.79
C GLY A 184 -4.09 -14.85 6.35
N ARG A 185 -4.33 -13.54 6.20
CA ARG A 185 -5.57 -12.85 6.60
C ARG A 185 -6.22 -12.06 5.47
N GLY A 186 -5.82 -12.25 4.21
CA GLY A 186 -6.26 -11.43 3.07
C GLY A 186 -7.78 -11.42 2.88
N GLU A 187 -8.42 -12.59 2.83
CA GLU A 187 -9.88 -12.70 2.73
C GLU A 187 -10.60 -12.02 3.92
N LYS A 188 -10.10 -12.23 5.14
CA LYS A 188 -10.66 -11.61 6.34
C LYS A 188 -10.53 -10.10 6.31
N LEU A 189 -9.41 -9.57 5.83
CA LEU A 189 -9.18 -8.14 5.64
C LEU A 189 -10.17 -7.56 4.64
N ALA A 190 -10.33 -8.19 3.47
CA ALA A 190 -11.27 -7.73 2.46
C ALA A 190 -12.71 -7.66 3.00
N HIS A 191 -13.16 -8.68 3.72
CA HIS A 191 -14.46 -8.68 4.40
C HIS A 191 -14.55 -7.65 5.53
N ARG A 192 -13.45 -7.38 6.24
CA ARG A 192 -13.41 -6.37 7.29
C ARG A 192 -13.56 -4.96 6.73
N ILE A 193 -12.86 -4.65 5.63
CA ILE A 193 -13.00 -3.38 4.91
C ILE A 193 -14.44 -3.24 4.36
N ALA A 194 -14.95 -4.26 3.70
CA ALA A 194 -16.33 -4.29 3.19
C ALA A 194 -17.34 -4.03 4.32
N LYS A 195 -17.18 -4.69 5.46
CA LYS A 195 -18.04 -4.46 6.63
C LYS A 195 -17.98 -3.00 7.13
N ALA A 196 -16.80 -2.41 7.19
CA ALA A 196 -16.64 -1.01 7.61
C ALA A 196 -17.37 -0.07 6.64
N ILE A 197 -17.20 -0.26 5.32
CA ILE A 197 -17.88 0.48 4.28
C ILE A 197 -19.41 0.32 4.39
N GLY A 198 -19.92 -0.91 4.49
CA GLY A 198 -21.36 -1.19 4.59
C GLY A 198 -22.01 -0.71 5.91
N SER A 199 -21.20 -0.47 6.94
CA SER A 199 -21.67 0.06 8.23
C SER A 199 -21.55 1.58 8.35
N ALA A 200 -20.90 2.25 7.39
CA ALA A 200 -20.72 3.70 7.40
C ALA A 200 -22.05 4.44 7.36
N ARG A 201 -22.12 5.56 8.06
CA ARG A 201 -23.32 6.38 8.19
C ARG A 201 -23.17 7.78 7.63
N ARG A 202 -21.95 8.27 7.54
CA ARG A 202 -21.64 9.64 7.12
C ARG A 202 -20.90 9.67 5.80
N ARG A 203 -19.72 9.05 5.77
CA ARG A 203 -18.83 9.11 4.60
C ARG A 203 -18.02 7.84 4.39
N VAL A 204 -17.68 7.62 3.12
CA VAL A 204 -16.62 6.68 2.70
C VAL A 204 -15.68 7.44 1.75
N ARG A 205 -14.36 7.34 1.99
CA ARG A 205 -13.32 7.84 1.08
C ARG A 205 -12.39 6.71 0.72
N VAL A 206 -12.10 6.58 -0.56
CA VAL A 206 -11.26 5.49 -1.10
C VAL A 206 -10.19 6.09 -2.01
N ALA A 207 -8.93 5.78 -1.72
CA ALA A 207 -7.83 5.90 -2.68
C ALA A 207 -7.25 4.50 -2.88
N SER A 208 -7.27 4.00 -4.10
CA SER A 208 -6.67 2.72 -4.46
C SER A 208 -6.40 2.71 -5.97
N PRO A 209 -5.25 2.18 -6.44
CA PRO A 209 -5.00 2.08 -7.88
C PRO A 209 -6.13 1.37 -8.60
N VAL A 210 -6.63 0.28 -8.00
CA VAL A 210 -7.73 -0.53 -8.53
C VAL A 210 -8.72 -0.89 -7.42
N ILE A 211 -9.95 -1.24 -7.80
CA ILE A 211 -10.99 -1.76 -6.91
C ILE A 211 -11.55 -3.03 -7.55
N SER A 212 -10.98 -4.19 -7.20
CA SER A 212 -11.32 -5.48 -7.81
C SER A 212 -11.52 -6.63 -6.82
N SER A 213 -11.32 -6.39 -5.51
CA SER A 213 -11.71 -7.33 -4.44
C SER A 213 -13.22 -7.47 -4.41
N ALA A 214 -13.72 -8.69 -4.56
CA ALA A 214 -15.16 -8.97 -4.71
C ALA A 214 -16.01 -8.44 -3.53
N PRO A 215 -15.69 -8.71 -2.25
CA PRO A 215 -16.50 -8.23 -1.14
C PRO A 215 -16.48 -6.68 -1.02
N ILE A 216 -15.33 -6.05 -1.29
CA ILE A 216 -15.20 -4.59 -1.23
C ILE A 216 -15.97 -3.94 -2.37
N LEU A 217 -15.78 -4.42 -3.60
CA LEU A 217 -16.44 -3.87 -4.78
C LEU A 217 -17.97 -4.03 -4.71
N GLY A 218 -18.44 -5.21 -4.31
CA GLY A 218 -19.88 -5.47 -4.14
C GLY A 218 -20.51 -4.53 -3.10
N THR A 219 -19.87 -4.37 -1.95
CA THR A 219 -20.36 -3.47 -0.89
C THR A 219 -20.33 -2.01 -1.31
N LEU A 220 -19.25 -1.56 -1.98
CA LEU A 220 -19.20 -0.19 -2.51
C LEU A 220 -20.32 0.08 -3.52
N ALA A 221 -20.59 -0.88 -4.42
CA ALA A 221 -21.67 -0.75 -5.41
C ALA A 221 -23.06 -0.68 -4.73
N GLU A 222 -23.29 -1.47 -3.68
CA GLU A 222 -24.52 -1.45 -2.90
C GLU A 222 -24.70 -0.10 -2.18
N VAL A 223 -23.70 0.37 -1.43
CA VAL A 223 -23.77 1.62 -0.66
C VAL A 223 -23.87 2.83 -1.59
N ALA A 224 -23.16 2.82 -2.74
CA ALA A 224 -23.27 3.87 -3.75
C ALA A 224 -24.67 3.90 -4.39
N SER A 225 -25.31 2.75 -4.59
CA SER A 225 -26.66 2.66 -5.13
C SER A 225 -27.73 3.12 -4.14
N ASP A 226 -27.53 2.87 -2.84
CA ASP A 226 -28.44 3.32 -1.77
C ASP A 226 -28.40 4.85 -1.58
N GLY A 227 -27.27 5.51 -1.89
CA GLY A 227 -27.12 6.96 -1.95
C GLY A 227 -27.26 7.70 -0.60
N LYS A 228 -27.23 7.00 0.54
CA LYS A 228 -27.37 7.60 1.87
C LYS A 228 -26.06 8.04 2.50
N VAL A 229 -24.95 7.50 2.02
CA VAL A 229 -23.60 7.76 2.52
C VAL A 229 -22.85 8.60 1.48
N ASP A 230 -22.12 9.60 1.93
CA ASP A 230 -21.24 10.39 1.08
C ASP A 230 -20.01 9.57 0.70
N ILE A 231 -20.01 8.99 -0.50
CA ILE A 231 -18.90 8.21 -1.06
C ILE A 231 -18.17 9.05 -2.09
N ALA A 232 -16.84 9.07 -1.98
CA ALA A 232 -15.97 9.63 -3.03
C ALA A 232 -14.63 8.91 -3.05
N GLY A 233 -13.92 9.01 -4.17
CA GLY A 233 -12.60 8.38 -4.24
C GLY A 233 -11.78 8.77 -5.46
N VAL A 234 -10.59 8.19 -5.51
CA VAL A 234 -9.65 8.35 -6.62
C VAL A 234 -9.01 7.00 -6.95
N VAL A 235 -8.88 6.74 -8.24
CA VAL A 235 -8.28 5.50 -8.78
C VAL A 235 -7.22 5.85 -9.83
N ASP A 236 -6.46 4.85 -10.23
CA ASP A 236 -5.59 4.93 -11.41
C ASP A 236 -6.41 4.56 -12.66
N ALA A 237 -6.69 5.53 -13.51
CA ALA A 237 -7.56 5.32 -14.67
C ALA A 237 -6.94 4.33 -15.68
N THR A 238 -5.62 4.36 -15.83
CA THR A 238 -4.89 3.45 -16.72
C THR A 238 -4.98 2.01 -16.21
N GLN A 239 -4.72 1.79 -14.93
CA GLN A 239 -4.81 0.45 -14.33
C GLN A 239 -6.25 -0.07 -14.25
N ILE A 240 -7.24 0.79 -14.04
CA ILE A 240 -8.66 0.40 -14.13
C ILE A 240 -9.01 -0.11 -15.53
N ALA A 241 -8.55 0.57 -16.58
CA ALA A 241 -8.76 0.12 -17.96
C ALA A 241 -8.08 -1.23 -18.23
N GLU A 242 -6.86 -1.43 -17.75
CA GLU A 242 -6.12 -2.69 -17.86
C GLU A 242 -6.84 -3.84 -17.15
N VAL A 243 -7.35 -3.61 -15.94
CA VAL A 243 -8.11 -4.61 -15.18
C VAL A 243 -9.40 -5.01 -15.91
N LEU A 244 -10.14 -4.05 -16.46
CA LEU A 244 -11.35 -4.32 -17.24
C LEU A 244 -11.03 -5.13 -18.49
N GLN A 245 -9.94 -4.83 -19.18
CA GLN A 245 -9.48 -5.60 -20.34
C GLN A 245 -9.12 -7.04 -19.93
N GLN A 246 -8.38 -7.23 -18.83
CA GLN A 246 -8.03 -8.57 -18.32
C GLN A 246 -9.28 -9.40 -17.98
N TRP A 247 -10.29 -8.79 -17.35
CA TRP A 247 -11.54 -9.49 -17.04
C TRP A 247 -12.26 -9.94 -18.29
N HIS A 248 -12.29 -9.08 -19.32
CA HIS A 248 -12.90 -9.41 -20.61
C HIS A 248 -12.15 -10.54 -21.33
N GLU A 249 -10.83 -10.49 -21.36
CA GLU A 249 -10.00 -11.51 -22.02
C GLU A 249 -10.08 -12.88 -21.32
N ASN A 250 -9.98 -12.88 -19.99
CA ASN A 250 -9.94 -14.10 -19.19
C ASN A 250 -11.32 -14.70 -18.90
N LYS A 251 -12.41 -13.96 -19.12
CA LYS A 251 -13.82 -14.36 -18.90
C LYS A 251 -14.13 -14.93 -17.51
N ASN A 252 -13.27 -14.71 -16.54
CA ASN A 252 -13.39 -15.27 -15.19
C ASN A 252 -13.98 -14.29 -14.17
N ALA A 253 -14.05 -13.00 -14.52
CA ALA A 253 -14.49 -11.93 -13.63
C ALA A 253 -15.35 -10.87 -14.31
N ASP A 254 -15.94 -11.14 -15.48
CA ASP A 254 -16.79 -10.22 -16.25
C ASP A 254 -17.95 -9.65 -15.41
N TRP A 255 -18.47 -10.42 -14.46
CA TRP A 255 -19.52 -10.00 -13.54
C TRP A 255 -19.13 -8.83 -12.63
N LYS A 256 -17.84 -8.56 -12.43
CA LYS A 256 -17.32 -7.42 -11.67
C LYS A 256 -17.43 -6.10 -12.44
N GLY A 257 -17.40 -6.14 -13.76
CA GLY A 257 -17.48 -4.96 -14.62
C GLY A 257 -18.68 -4.06 -14.32
N PRO A 258 -19.92 -4.58 -14.31
CA PRO A 258 -21.11 -3.81 -13.94
C PRO A 258 -21.04 -3.21 -12.52
N LEU A 259 -20.47 -3.91 -11.55
CA LEU A 259 -20.30 -3.39 -10.18
C LEU A 259 -19.32 -2.22 -10.15
N LEU A 260 -18.17 -2.36 -10.82
CA LEU A 260 -17.19 -1.28 -10.91
C LEU A 260 -17.78 -0.05 -11.62
N ARG A 261 -18.51 -0.26 -12.71
CA ARG A 261 -19.26 0.82 -13.39
C ARG A 261 -20.24 1.51 -12.44
N THR A 262 -20.99 0.73 -11.66
CA THR A 262 -21.93 1.30 -10.66
C THR A 262 -21.20 2.19 -9.66
N VAL A 263 -20.09 1.76 -9.10
CA VAL A 263 -19.29 2.55 -8.13
C VAL A 263 -18.84 3.86 -8.79
N LEU A 264 -18.20 3.77 -9.95
CA LEU A 264 -17.57 4.92 -10.62
C LEU A 264 -18.59 5.92 -11.23
N THR A 265 -19.84 5.51 -11.45
CA THR A 265 -20.90 6.39 -11.99
C THR A 265 -21.85 6.91 -10.91
N ARG A 266 -22.06 6.18 -9.81
CA ARG A 266 -22.96 6.57 -8.72
C ARG A 266 -22.30 7.42 -7.65
N ALA A 267 -20.98 7.38 -7.56
CA ALA A 267 -20.19 8.17 -6.62
C ALA A 267 -19.14 9.00 -7.38
N PRO A 268 -18.72 10.17 -6.87
CA PRO A 268 -17.73 11.03 -7.52
C PRO A 268 -16.32 10.44 -7.40
N PHE A 269 -15.94 9.60 -8.34
CA PHE A 269 -14.59 9.09 -8.51
C PHE A 269 -13.84 9.84 -9.59
N SER A 270 -12.61 10.24 -9.29
CA SER A 270 -11.64 10.75 -10.26
C SER A 270 -10.61 9.69 -10.61
N GLY A 271 -10.02 9.81 -11.79
CA GLY A 271 -8.98 8.90 -12.26
C GLY A 271 -7.75 9.65 -12.75
N LYS A 272 -6.58 9.33 -12.18
CA LYS A 272 -5.32 9.76 -12.73
C LYS A 272 -5.02 8.94 -13.98
N VAL A 273 -4.86 9.61 -15.12
CA VAL A 273 -4.34 8.97 -16.34
C VAL A 273 -2.84 8.91 -16.20
N THR A 274 -2.30 7.71 -16.16
CA THR A 274 -0.89 7.44 -15.87
C THR A 274 -0.19 6.79 -17.05
N THR A 275 1.14 6.81 -17.01
CA THR A 275 1.95 6.19 -18.06
C THR A 275 1.75 4.67 -18.05
N PRO A 276 1.30 4.06 -19.16
CA PRO A 276 1.21 2.60 -19.27
C PRO A 276 2.56 1.96 -18.97
N TYR A 277 2.54 0.86 -18.23
CA TYR A 277 3.78 0.17 -17.91
C TYR A 277 4.51 -0.31 -19.16
N ALA A 278 5.77 0.05 -19.23
CA ALA A 278 6.77 -0.54 -20.14
C ALA A 278 8.12 -0.57 -19.41
N PRO A 279 9.04 -1.48 -19.75
CA PRO A 279 10.38 -1.48 -19.17
C PRO A 279 11.03 -0.09 -19.28
N GLY A 280 11.41 0.50 -18.14
CA GLY A 280 12.00 1.84 -18.08
C GLY A 280 11.02 3.02 -18.19
N SER A 281 9.72 2.77 -18.25
CA SER A 281 8.72 3.84 -18.17
C SER A 281 8.70 4.50 -16.80
N VAL A 282 8.25 5.76 -16.75
CA VAL A 282 8.02 6.47 -15.49
C VAL A 282 6.86 5.82 -14.75
N HIS A 283 7.02 5.64 -13.44
CA HIS A 283 5.95 5.20 -12.54
C HIS A 283 5.30 6.44 -11.92
N ASP A 284 4.19 6.88 -12.48
CA ASP A 284 3.46 8.08 -12.06
C ASP A 284 2.04 7.75 -11.56
N TYR A 285 1.90 6.59 -10.90
CA TYR A 285 0.62 6.00 -10.53
C TYR A 285 -0.12 6.76 -9.43
N MET A 286 -1.45 6.66 -9.44
CA MET A 286 -2.25 6.90 -8.24
C MET A 286 -2.08 5.69 -7.31
N HIS A 287 -1.11 5.77 -6.42
CA HIS A 287 -0.57 4.59 -5.72
C HIS A 287 -0.96 4.50 -4.24
N ALA A 288 -1.63 5.49 -3.68
CA ALA A 288 -2.12 5.45 -2.31
C ALA A 288 -3.13 4.32 -2.10
N LYS A 289 -3.13 3.70 -0.91
CA LYS A 289 -4.07 2.67 -0.49
C LYS A 289 -4.65 3.10 0.85
N VAL A 290 -5.77 3.81 0.76
CA VAL A 290 -6.49 4.36 1.91
C VAL A 290 -7.97 4.06 1.77
N THR A 291 -8.59 3.59 2.84
CA THR A 291 -10.04 3.55 2.99
C THR A 291 -10.41 4.22 4.31
N VAL A 292 -11.27 5.20 4.24
CA VAL A 292 -11.90 5.85 5.40
C VAL A 292 -13.39 5.51 5.38
N ALA A 293 -13.88 4.93 6.45
CA ALA A 293 -15.30 4.64 6.67
C ALA A 293 -15.71 5.27 8.00
N ASP A 294 -16.41 6.40 7.95
CA ASP A 294 -16.66 7.31 9.08
C ASP A 294 -15.35 7.71 9.78
N ASP A 295 -15.09 7.19 10.97
CA ASP A 295 -13.88 7.43 11.76
C ASP A 295 -12.90 6.25 11.75
N THR A 296 -13.22 5.18 11.02
CA THR A 296 -12.34 4.02 10.86
C THR A 296 -11.49 4.18 9.60
N VAL A 297 -10.20 3.96 9.76
CA VAL A 297 -9.18 4.11 8.71
C VAL A 297 -8.50 2.78 8.46
N PHE A 298 -8.28 2.46 7.19
CA PHE A 298 -7.40 1.39 6.72
C PHE A 298 -6.33 2.01 5.82
N VAL A 299 -5.07 1.79 6.17
CA VAL A 299 -3.93 2.35 5.43
C VAL A 299 -2.76 1.36 5.41
N GLY A 300 -2.10 1.20 4.27
CA GLY A 300 -0.98 0.28 4.14
C GLY A 300 -0.58 0.02 2.69
N SER A 301 -0.17 -1.20 2.39
CA SER A 301 0.29 -1.59 1.06
C SER A 301 -0.78 -2.26 0.20
N PHE A 302 -1.93 -2.63 0.78
CA PHE A 302 -2.98 -3.44 0.19
C PHE A 302 -3.76 -2.70 -0.89
N ASN A 303 -3.56 -3.07 -2.15
CA ASN A 303 -4.47 -2.71 -3.22
C ASN A 303 -5.83 -3.39 -2.97
N LEU A 304 -6.94 -2.67 -3.17
CA LEU A 304 -8.28 -3.23 -2.99
C LEU A 304 -8.60 -4.25 -4.10
N SER A 305 -7.78 -5.30 -4.21
CA SER A 305 -7.79 -6.27 -5.30
C SER A 305 -7.73 -7.70 -4.79
N HIS A 306 -8.16 -8.63 -5.64
CA HIS A 306 -8.00 -10.06 -5.33
C HIS A 306 -6.52 -10.45 -5.25
N SER A 307 -5.67 -9.90 -6.12
CA SER A 307 -4.22 -10.12 -6.01
C SER A 307 -3.66 -9.60 -4.69
N GLY A 308 -4.17 -8.48 -4.17
CA GLY A 308 -3.80 -7.97 -2.85
C GLY A 308 -4.14 -8.94 -1.71
N GLU A 309 -5.23 -9.70 -1.85
CA GLU A 309 -5.58 -10.73 -0.86
C GLU A 309 -4.57 -11.89 -0.81
N LEU A 310 -3.85 -12.13 -1.91
CA LEU A 310 -2.90 -13.23 -2.10
C LEU A 310 -1.43 -12.82 -1.93
N ASN A 311 -1.08 -11.58 -2.24
CA ASN A 311 0.25 -11.03 -2.01
C ASN A 311 0.56 -10.94 -0.51
N ALA A 312 1.84 -10.82 -0.15
CA ALA A 312 2.22 -10.38 1.18
C ALA A 312 1.99 -8.87 1.29
N GLU A 313 0.93 -8.48 1.97
CA GLU A 313 0.50 -7.10 2.19
C GLU A 313 0.31 -6.81 3.66
N ASN A 314 0.38 -5.53 4.05
CA ASN A 314 0.03 -5.11 5.40
C ASN A 314 -0.94 -3.94 5.40
N VAL A 315 -1.83 -3.90 6.39
CA VAL A 315 -2.76 -2.80 6.63
C VAL A 315 -2.87 -2.54 8.11
N VAL A 316 -2.78 -1.28 8.50
CA VAL A 316 -3.17 -0.81 9.82
C VAL A 316 -4.63 -0.37 9.78
N GLU A 317 -5.44 -0.90 10.69
CA GLU A 317 -6.80 -0.46 10.96
C GLU A 317 -6.82 0.25 12.30
N LEU A 318 -7.37 1.45 12.33
CA LEU A 318 -7.60 2.19 13.57
C LEU A 318 -8.85 3.06 13.48
N THR A 319 -9.42 3.42 14.62
CA THR A 319 -10.55 4.35 14.70
C THR A 319 -10.07 5.61 15.41
N ASP A 320 -9.94 6.69 14.65
CA ASP A 320 -9.50 7.99 15.11
C ASP A 320 -10.13 9.09 14.26
N PRO A 321 -11.01 9.93 14.82
CA PRO A 321 -11.72 10.96 14.04
C PRO A 321 -10.78 11.99 13.39
N GLN A 322 -9.68 12.35 14.04
CA GLN A 322 -8.74 13.35 13.51
C GLN A 322 -7.95 12.78 12.32
N LEU A 323 -7.46 11.54 12.46
CA LEU A 323 -6.75 10.86 11.38
C LEU A 323 -7.70 10.56 10.19
N ALA A 324 -8.93 10.15 10.48
CA ALA A 324 -9.94 9.92 9.45
C ALA A 324 -10.26 11.20 8.68
N GLU A 325 -10.34 12.35 9.35
CA GLU A 325 -10.50 13.65 8.69
C GLU A 325 -9.30 14.00 7.83
N GLN A 326 -8.07 13.85 8.36
CA GLN A 326 -6.84 14.12 7.61
C GLN A 326 -6.75 13.27 6.33
N LEU A 327 -7.02 11.97 6.43
CA LEU A 327 -6.92 11.07 5.29
C LEU A 327 -8.10 11.23 4.31
N ALA A 328 -9.30 11.55 4.80
CA ALA A 328 -10.42 11.91 3.94
C ALA A 328 -10.12 13.19 3.14
N ALA A 329 -9.57 14.21 3.78
CA ALA A 329 -9.14 15.45 3.12
C ALA A 329 -8.05 15.18 2.07
N PHE A 330 -7.09 14.31 2.35
CA PHE A 330 -6.08 13.88 1.36
C PHE A 330 -6.74 13.22 0.13
N VAL A 331 -7.67 12.28 0.34
CA VAL A 331 -8.37 11.63 -0.77
C VAL A 331 -9.15 12.66 -1.58
N ASP A 332 -9.85 13.61 -0.94
CA ASP A 332 -10.60 14.65 -1.62
C ASP A 332 -9.69 15.64 -2.37
N GLU A 333 -8.52 15.98 -1.82
CA GLU A 333 -7.51 16.80 -2.49
C GLU A 333 -6.99 16.12 -3.75
N VAL A 334 -6.57 14.85 -3.66
CA VAL A 334 -6.07 14.09 -4.82
C VAL A 334 -7.18 13.93 -5.86
N ARG A 335 -8.40 13.61 -5.43
CA ARG A 335 -9.57 13.52 -6.30
C ARG A 335 -9.83 14.82 -7.06
N GLY A 336 -9.66 15.96 -6.41
CA GLY A 336 -9.82 17.29 -7.01
C GLY A 336 -8.80 17.64 -8.09
N ARG A 337 -7.69 16.92 -8.16
CA ARG A 337 -6.60 17.16 -9.14
C ARG A 337 -6.85 16.47 -10.49
N TYR A 338 -7.70 15.47 -10.54
CA TYR A 338 -7.89 14.61 -11.70
C TYR A 338 -9.34 14.64 -12.20
N PRO A 339 -9.56 14.38 -13.52
CA PRO A 339 -10.91 14.34 -14.08
C PRO A 339 -11.72 13.16 -13.52
N ALA A 340 -13.02 13.23 -13.64
CA ALA A 340 -13.89 12.09 -13.38
C ALA A 340 -13.48 10.89 -14.23
N VAL A 341 -13.56 9.68 -13.65
CA VAL A 341 -13.24 8.46 -14.37
C VAL A 341 -14.22 8.26 -15.52
N THR A 342 -13.69 8.04 -16.72
CA THR A 342 -14.47 7.58 -17.87
C THR A 342 -14.10 6.13 -18.18
N LEU A 343 -15.09 5.27 -18.28
CA LEU A 343 -14.88 3.86 -18.60
C LEU A 343 -14.99 3.62 -20.12
N PRO A 344 -14.29 2.60 -20.66
CA PRO A 344 -14.47 2.21 -22.04
C PRO A 344 -15.96 1.92 -22.33
N GLY A 345 -16.50 2.56 -23.38
CA GLY A 345 -17.92 2.45 -23.77
C GLY A 345 -18.84 3.55 -23.23
N ASP A 346 -18.36 4.49 -22.42
CA ASP A 346 -19.13 5.64 -21.94
C ASP A 346 -19.07 6.85 -22.90
N SER A 347 -18.28 6.77 -23.96
CA SER A 347 -18.23 7.79 -25.03
C SER A 347 -19.38 7.55 -26.02
N GLY A 348 -20.55 8.04 -25.69
CA GLY A 348 -21.73 8.08 -26.54
C GLY A 348 -22.34 9.47 -26.53
#